data_b73fe813c8a20e8117893c04be9c9f9c
#
_entry.id   b73fe813c8a20e8117893c04be9c9f9c
#
_cell.length_a   1.000
_cell.length_b   1.000
_cell.length_c   1.000
_cell.angle_alpha   90.00
_cell.angle_beta   90.00
_cell.angle_gamma   90.00
#
_symmetry.space_group_name_H-M   'P 1'
#
loop_
_entity.id
_entity.type
_entity.pdbx_description
1 polymer ?
#
loop_
_entity_poly.entity_id
_entity_poly.type
_entity_poly.pdbx_seq_one_letter_code
_entity_poly.pdbx_strand_id
1 'polypeptide(L)'
;MLRMKIILPLLFVSILCIFTPELKSQVISAKPDSLNNNSKTFYKAVGLTSAYYAGSLFILGKTWYKDRDRVAFHFYNDNKGYLQVDKLGHTFGSYVYSYVGFSLMRSSGFSRNEALCYGATLGLILQTPIEIMDGVYEGYGFSWGDMAANTLGSAIVIGQEILFKEQIVKYKFSYWESSYSNSSNGYLGNSSVDRLLKDYNGHTYWLSVPF
;
A
#
# COMPACT_ATOMS: atom_id res chain seq x y z
N MET A 1 -27.55 -5.54 -4.85
CA MET A 1 -26.56 -4.61 -4.23
C MET A 1 -25.64 -5.22 -3.18
N LEU A 2 -25.88 -6.43 -2.69
CA LEU A 2 -25.08 -7.07 -1.63
C LEU A 2 -23.78 -7.75 -2.14
N ARG A 3 -23.69 -8.14 -3.41
CA ARG A 3 -22.54 -8.89 -3.95
C ARG A 3 -21.28 -8.05 -4.26
N MET A 4 -21.43 -6.76 -4.49
CA MET A 4 -20.29 -5.87 -4.81
C MET A 4 -19.48 -5.42 -3.59
N LYS A 5 -20.08 -5.47 -2.38
CA LYS A 5 -19.42 -5.06 -1.13
C LYS A 5 -18.40 -6.07 -0.60
N ILE A 6 -18.41 -7.30 -1.11
CA ILE A 6 -17.54 -8.40 -0.64
C ILE A 6 -16.28 -8.54 -1.53
N ILE A 7 -16.31 -8.04 -2.76
CA ILE A 7 -15.25 -8.27 -3.75
C ILE A 7 -14.01 -7.41 -3.50
N LEU A 8 -14.17 -6.20 -2.99
CA LEU A 8 -13.08 -5.24 -2.81
C LEU A 8 -12.09 -5.61 -1.68
N PRO A 9 -12.56 -6.04 -0.49
CA PRO A 9 -11.64 -6.52 0.55
C PRO A 9 -10.99 -7.85 0.19
N LEU A 10 -11.70 -8.73 -0.50
CA LEU A 10 -11.14 -9.95 -1.04
C LEU A 10 -10.02 -9.67 -2.07
N LEU A 11 -10.12 -8.59 -2.85
CA LEU A 11 -9.07 -8.17 -3.77
C LEU A 11 -7.86 -7.56 -3.06
N PHE A 12 -8.03 -6.81 -1.97
CA PHE A 12 -6.91 -6.29 -1.18
C PHE A 12 -6.23 -7.42 -0.39
N VAL A 13 -7.01 -8.33 0.19
CA VAL A 13 -6.51 -9.55 0.87
C VAL A 13 -5.95 -10.54 -0.14
N SER A 14 -6.51 -10.67 -1.34
CA SER A 14 -6.02 -11.60 -2.36
C SER A 14 -4.68 -11.16 -2.96
N ILE A 15 -4.36 -9.87 -3.03
CA ILE A 15 -3.00 -9.42 -3.36
C ILE A 15 -2.02 -9.81 -2.26
N LEU A 16 -2.40 -9.72 -0.99
CA LEU A 16 -1.61 -10.24 0.13
C LEU A 16 -1.50 -11.79 0.10
N CYS A 17 -2.52 -12.50 -0.40
CA CYS A 17 -2.55 -13.96 -0.48
C CYS A 17 -1.96 -14.53 -1.80
N ILE A 18 -1.94 -13.77 -2.90
CA ILE A 18 -1.28 -14.17 -4.17
C ILE A 18 0.25 -14.24 -4.00
N PHE A 19 0.79 -13.54 -2.98
CA PHE A 19 2.18 -13.72 -2.55
C PHE A 19 2.31 -14.82 -1.49
N THR A 20 1.77 -16.03 -1.80
CA THR A 20 2.01 -17.24 -1.02
C THR A 20 3.51 -17.57 -0.95
N PRO A 21 3.97 -18.32 0.07
CA PRO A 21 5.37 -18.73 0.22
C PRO A 21 5.98 -19.39 -1.02
N GLU A 22 5.16 -20.03 -1.85
CA GLU A 22 5.58 -20.70 -3.09
C GLU A 22 6.04 -19.73 -4.19
N LEU A 23 5.33 -18.60 -4.37
CA LEU A 23 5.81 -17.55 -5.28
C LEU A 23 7.12 -16.94 -4.79
N LYS A 24 7.27 -16.82 -3.47
CA LYS A 24 8.47 -16.31 -2.82
C LYS A 24 9.68 -17.20 -3.08
N SER A 25 9.51 -18.52 -3.07
CA SER A 25 10.58 -19.49 -3.35
C SER A 25 11.04 -19.42 -4.82
N GLN A 26 10.13 -19.21 -5.77
CA GLN A 26 10.46 -19.08 -7.18
C GLN A 26 11.14 -17.74 -7.52
N VAL A 27 10.68 -16.64 -6.89
CA VAL A 27 11.26 -15.30 -7.08
C VAL A 27 12.69 -15.21 -6.51
N ILE A 28 12.95 -15.85 -5.38
CA ILE A 28 14.29 -15.83 -4.73
C ILE A 28 15.26 -16.81 -5.40
N SER A 29 14.78 -17.91 -5.99
CA SER A 29 15.60 -18.95 -6.60
C SER A 29 15.96 -18.72 -8.08
N ALA A 30 15.37 -17.74 -8.73
CA ALA A 30 15.67 -17.44 -10.13
C ALA A 30 17.08 -16.86 -10.27
N LYS A 31 18.02 -17.65 -10.82
CA LYS A 31 19.34 -17.14 -11.23
C LYS A 31 19.16 -16.04 -12.27
N PRO A 32 19.87 -14.90 -12.16
CA PRO A 32 19.72 -13.76 -13.07
C PRO A 32 19.97 -14.07 -14.55
N ASP A 33 20.70 -15.14 -14.85
CA ASP A 33 21.21 -15.44 -16.20
C ASP A 33 20.28 -16.31 -17.07
N SER A 34 19.12 -16.74 -16.57
CA SER A 34 18.19 -17.62 -17.31
C SER A 34 16.86 -16.98 -17.67
N LEU A 35 16.68 -15.69 -17.36
CA LEU A 35 15.41 -15.02 -17.64
C LEU A 35 15.36 -14.56 -19.09
N ASN A 36 14.78 -15.40 -19.92
CA ASN A 36 14.27 -14.98 -21.21
C ASN A 36 13.33 -13.79 -20.96
N ASN A 37 13.74 -12.61 -21.42
CA ASN A 37 13.02 -11.34 -21.27
C ASN A 37 11.61 -11.49 -21.87
N ASN A 38 10.68 -12.04 -21.09
CA ASN A 38 9.29 -12.23 -21.53
C ASN A 38 8.55 -10.90 -21.37
N SER A 39 8.95 -9.94 -22.21
CA SER A 39 8.39 -8.59 -22.26
C SER A 39 6.85 -8.61 -22.29
N LYS A 40 6.25 -9.58 -22.94
CA LYS A 40 4.78 -9.74 -23.01
C LYS A 40 4.17 -10.00 -21.62
N THR A 41 4.79 -10.88 -20.82
CA THR A 41 4.33 -11.19 -19.45
C THR A 41 4.50 -9.99 -18.54
N PHE A 42 5.62 -9.29 -18.65
CA PHE A 42 5.87 -8.05 -17.91
C PHE A 42 4.82 -6.98 -18.23
N TYR A 43 4.59 -6.67 -19.51
CA TYR A 43 3.58 -5.68 -19.91
C TYR A 43 2.15 -6.07 -19.52
N LYS A 44 1.82 -7.36 -19.55
CA LYS A 44 0.52 -7.84 -19.02
C LYS A 44 0.40 -7.60 -17.52
N ALA A 45 1.45 -7.92 -16.75
CA ALA A 45 1.45 -7.70 -15.31
C ALA A 45 1.34 -6.20 -14.97
N VAL A 46 2.11 -5.36 -15.64
CA VAL A 46 2.02 -3.89 -15.50
C VAL A 46 0.62 -3.38 -15.86
N GLY A 47 0.06 -3.81 -16.98
CA GLY A 47 -1.28 -3.41 -17.41
C GLY A 47 -2.36 -3.79 -16.41
N LEU A 48 -2.34 -5.02 -15.91
CA LEU A 48 -3.29 -5.51 -14.90
C LEU A 48 -3.13 -4.75 -13.56
N THR A 49 -1.90 -4.55 -13.11
CA THR A 49 -1.62 -3.81 -11.88
C THR A 49 -2.05 -2.34 -11.99
N SER A 50 -1.80 -1.71 -13.14
CA SER A 50 -2.22 -0.32 -13.41
C SER A 50 -3.74 -0.19 -13.46
N ALA A 51 -4.44 -1.10 -14.12
CA ALA A 51 -5.89 -1.13 -14.18
C ALA A 51 -6.50 -1.37 -12.79
N TYR A 52 -5.93 -2.28 -12.02
CA TYR A 52 -6.32 -2.53 -10.64
C TYR A 52 -6.13 -1.29 -9.76
N TYR A 53 -4.96 -0.64 -9.86
CA TYR A 53 -4.66 0.57 -9.09
C TYR A 53 -5.60 1.72 -9.46
N ALA A 54 -5.82 1.98 -10.74
CA ALA A 54 -6.78 3.00 -11.19
C ALA A 54 -8.20 2.71 -10.69
N GLY A 55 -8.63 1.45 -10.74
CA GLY A 55 -9.91 1.01 -10.18
C GLY A 55 -9.99 1.21 -8.66
N SER A 56 -8.91 0.92 -7.93
CA SER A 56 -8.86 1.12 -6.47
C SER A 56 -8.93 2.60 -6.08
N LEU A 57 -8.24 3.49 -6.78
CA LEU A 57 -8.33 4.94 -6.58
C LEU A 57 -9.74 5.47 -6.90
N PHE A 58 -10.37 4.98 -7.96
CA PHE A 58 -11.74 5.36 -8.31
C PHE A 58 -12.73 4.96 -7.21
N ILE A 59 -12.59 3.74 -6.68
CA ILE A 59 -13.46 3.24 -5.60
C ILE A 59 -13.16 3.97 -4.30
N LEU A 60 -11.88 4.20 -3.98
CA LEU A 60 -11.48 5.01 -2.83
C LEU A 60 -12.11 6.39 -2.91
N GLY A 61 -11.97 7.06 -4.06
CA GLY A 61 -12.58 8.37 -4.30
C GLY A 61 -14.09 8.40 -4.06
N LYS A 62 -14.80 7.37 -4.55
CA LYS A 62 -16.25 7.26 -4.36
C LYS A 62 -16.69 6.85 -2.95
N THR A 63 -15.84 6.18 -2.19
CA THR A 63 -16.19 5.65 -0.86
C THR A 63 -15.74 6.60 0.25
N TRP A 64 -14.54 7.13 0.13
CA TRP A 64 -13.93 7.97 1.17
C TRP A 64 -14.43 9.41 1.14
N TYR A 65 -14.57 9.97 -0.08
CA TYR A 65 -14.96 11.38 -0.27
C TYR A 65 -16.43 11.55 -0.68
N LYS A 66 -17.25 10.50 -0.55
CA LYS A 66 -18.67 10.48 -1.01
C LYS A 66 -19.50 11.65 -0.49
N ASP A 67 -19.31 11.99 0.79
CA ASP A 67 -20.09 12.98 1.52
C ASP A 67 -19.24 14.24 1.81
N ARG A 68 -18.29 14.55 0.94
CA ARG A 68 -17.36 15.67 1.09
C ARG A 68 -17.40 16.57 -0.14
N ASP A 69 -17.45 17.85 0.09
CA ASP A 69 -17.40 18.83 -0.98
C ASP A 69 -15.96 19.00 -1.49
N ARG A 70 -15.84 19.30 -2.79
CA ARG A 70 -14.55 19.70 -3.36
C ARG A 70 -14.26 21.13 -3.01
N VAL A 71 -13.03 21.37 -2.56
CA VAL A 71 -12.53 22.70 -2.21
C VAL A 71 -11.23 23.00 -2.97
N ALA A 72 -10.76 24.24 -2.90
CA ALA A 72 -9.45 24.60 -3.42
C ALA A 72 -8.37 23.77 -2.72
N PHE A 73 -7.31 23.39 -3.46
CA PHE A 73 -6.22 22.60 -2.90
C PHE A 73 -5.63 23.29 -1.66
N HIS A 74 -5.50 22.53 -0.60
CA HIS A 74 -4.99 23.03 0.67
C HIS A 74 -4.14 22.01 1.40
N PHE A 75 -3.26 22.50 2.26
CA PHE A 75 -2.43 21.67 3.14
C PHE A 75 -3.11 21.50 4.49
N TYR A 76 -2.89 20.35 5.10
CA TYR A 76 -3.37 20.06 6.44
C TYR A 76 -2.26 19.43 7.29
N ASN A 77 -2.14 19.87 8.54
CA ASN A 77 -1.20 19.28 9.48
C ASN A 77 -1.92 18.34 10.44
N ASP A 78 -1.97 17.09 10.07
CA ASP A 78 -2.59 16.00 10.84
C ASP A 78 -1.64 15.28 11.80
N ASN A 79 -0.41 15.78 11.98
CA ASN A 79 0.61 15.18 12.84
C ASN A 79 0.21 15.01 14.30
N LYS A 80 -0.88 15.63 14.76
CA LYS A 80 -1.44 15.45 16.11
C LYS A 80 -2.60 14.48 16.16
N GLY A 81 -3.10 14.01 14.99
CA GLY A 81 -4.24 13.13 14.88
C GLY A 81 -3.89 11.66 15.13
N TYR A 82 -4.87 10.90 15.54
CA TYR A 82 -4.92 9.42 15.55
C TYR A 82 -3.70 8.71 16.16
N LEU A 83 -2.97 9.36 17.09
CA LEU A 83 -1.74 8.83 17.71
C LEU A 83 -0.70 8.33 16.68
N GLN A 84 -0.66 8.95 15.50
CA GLN A 84 0.22 8.61 14.38
C GLN A 84 -0.03 7.24 13.74
N VAL A 85 -1.13 6.54 14.06
CA VAL A 85 -1.48 5.24 13.46
C VAL A 85 -1.68 5.38 11.95
N ASP A 86 -2.21 6.51 11.52
CA ASP A 86 -2.32 6.89 10.11
C ASP A 86 -0.97 6.86 9.38
N LYS A 87 0.06 7.49 9.97
CA LYS A 87 1.43 7.49 9.43
C LYS A 87 2.03 6.08 9.34
N LEU A 88 1.70 5.22 10.31
CA LEU A 88 2.10 3.80 10.23
C LEU A 88 1.40 3.11 9.05
N GLY A 89 0.13 3.43 8.79
CA GLY A 89 -0.61 2.95 7.63
C GLY A 89 0.01 3.39 6.30
N HIS A 90 0.32 4.67 6.15
CA HIS A 90 1.01 5.22 4.99
C HIS A 90 2.39 4.58 4.77
N THR A 91 3.19 4.45 5.83
CA THR A 91 4.49 3.76 5.77
C THR A 91 4.33 2.30 5.33
N PHE A 92 3.34 1.59 5.87
CA PHE A 92 3.08 0.19 5.52
C PHE A 92 2.63 0.04 4.07
N GLY A 93 1.67 0.85 3.61
CA GLY A 93 1.20 0.83 2.23
C GLY A 93 2.33 1.09 1.24
N SER A 94 3.14 2.11 1.50
CA SER A 94 4.30 2.45 0.67
C SER A 94 5.37 1.35 0.70
N TYR A 95 5.65 0.76 1.86
CA TYR A 95 6.56 -0.38 1.98
C TYR A 95 6.08 -1.57 1.12
N VAL A 96 4.79 -1.92 1.19
CA VAL A 96 4.23 -3.04 0.42
C VAL A 96 4.33 -2.79 -1.08
N TYR A 97 3.91 -1.62 -1.58
CA TYR A 97 4.01 -1.29 -2.99
C TYR A 97 5.46 -1.29 -3.49
N SER A 98 6.38 -0.77 -2.71
CA SER A 98 7.81 -0.74 -3.05
C SER A 98 8.41 -2.14 -3.06
N TYR A 99 8.10 -2.97 -2.08
CA TYR A 99 8.57 -4.35 -2.01
C TYR A 99 8.05 -5.19 -3.19
N VAL A 100 6.76 -5.06 -3.49
CA VAL A 100 6.12 -5.76 -4.61
C VAL A 100 6.70 -5.27 -5.94
N GLY A 101 6.83 -3.96 -6.13
CA GLY A 101 7.39 -3.37 -7.34
C GLY A 101 8.83 -3.81 -7.59
N PHE A 102 9.68 -3.75 -6.56
CA PHE A 102 11.06 -4.25 -6.64
C PHE A 102 11.10 -5.74 -7.02
N SER A 103 10.32 -6.57 -6.32
CA SER A 103 10.26 -8.01 -6.55
C SER A 103 9.76 -8.36 -7.95
N LEU A 104 8.73 -7.67 -8.42
CA LEU A 104 8.18 -7.86 -9.77
C LEU A 104 9.22 -7.53 -10.85
N MET A 105 9.91 -6.42 -10.72
CA MET A 105 10.97 -6.06 -11.68
C MET A 105 12.12 -7.05 -11.67
N ARG A 106 12.57 -7.48 -10.48
CA ARG A 106 13.61 -8.50 -10.36
C ARG A 106 13.22 -9.83 -11.00
N SER A 107 11.99 -10.30 -10.74
CA SER A 107 11.48 -11.54 -11.34
C SER A 107 11.24 -11.45 -12.86
N SER A 108 11.09 -10.22 -13.37
CA SER A 108 10.96 -9.96 -14.81
C SER A 108 12.30 -9.79 -15.53
N GLY A 109 13.45 -9.98 -14.84
CA GLY A 109 14.78 -9.95 -15.44
C GLY A 109 15.45 -8.58 -15.47
N PHE A 110 14.83 -7.56 -14.87
CA PHE A 110 15.46 -6.25 -14.75
C PHE A 110 16.67 -6.30 -13.79
N SER A 111 17.67 -5.48 -14.07
CA SER A 111 18.80 -5.32 -13.19
C SER A 111 18.37 -4.83 -11.80
N ARG A 112 19.23 -5.05 -10.79
CA ARG A 112 18.95 -4.58 -9.44
C ARG A 112 18.79 -3.06 -9.39
N ASN A 113 19.61 -2.31 -10.12
CA ASN A 113 19.56 -0.85 -10.13
C ASN A 113 18.25 -0.34 -10.76
N GLU A 114 17.79 -0.94 -11.84
CA GLU A 114 16.49 -0.62 -12.44
C GLU A 114 15.35 -0.95 -11.47
N ALA A 115 15.40 -2.10 -10.81
CA ALA A 115 14.39 -2.48 -9.84
C ALA A 115 14.37 -1.56 -8.60
N LEU A 116 15.53 -1.05 -8.16
CA LEU A 116 15.62 -0.03 -7.11
C LEU A 116 15.03 1.31 -7.57
N CYS A 117 15.41 1.78 -8.76
CA CYS A 117 14.97 3.08 -9.25
C CYS A 117 13.47 3.12 -9.58
N TYR A 118 12.93 2.08 -10.21
CA TYR A 118 11.58 2.08 -10.73
C TYR A 118 10.61 1.25 -9.88
N GLY A 119 11.06 0.11 -9.37
CA GLY A 119 10.22 -0.79 -8.58
C GLY A 119 10.10 -0.37 -7.12
N ALA A 120 11.23 -0.11 -6.46
CA ALA A 120 11.22 0.21 -5.04
C ALA A 120 10.74 1.65 -4.73
N THR A 121 10.58 2.51 -5.72
CA THR A 121 9.99 3.85 -5.57
C THR A 121 8.47 3.86 -5.78
N LEU A 122 7.88 2.75 -6.22
CA LEU A 122 6.43 2.69 -6.49
C LEU A 122 5.58 3.01 -5.26
N GLY A 123 6.04 2.70 -4.06
CA GLY A 123 5.32 3.03 -2.84
C GLY A 123 5.04 4.52 -2.72
N LEU A 124 6.07 5.34 -2.87
CA LEU A 124 5.92 6.80 -2.86
C LEU A 124 5.05 7.29 -4.02
N ILE A 125 5.29 6.76 -5.24
CA ILE A 125 4.57 7.19 -6.45
C ILE A 125 3.08 6.86 -6.34
N LEU A 126 2.72 5.68 -5.88
CA LEU A 126 1.33 5.22 -5.82
C LEU A 126 0.55 5.79 -4.63
N GLN A 127 1.22 6.19 -3.55
CA GLN A 127 0.56 6.84 -2.41
C GLN A 127 0.36 8.35 -2.63
N THR A 128 1.21 9.01 -3.41
CA THR A 128 1.12 10.46 -3.68
C THR A 128 -0.25 10.92 -4.23
N PRO A 129 -0.91 10.22 -5.17
CA PRO A 129 -2.24 10.61 -5.62
C PRO A 129 -3.31 10.65 -4.53
N ILE A 130 -3.19 9.87 -3.47
CA ILE A 130 -4.11 9.89 -2.32
C ILE A 130 -3.97 11.23 -1.62
N GLU A 131 -2.75 11.67 -1.32
CA GLU A 131 -2.48 12.97 -0.70
C GLU A 131 -2.97 14.15 -1.55
N ILE A 132 -2.84 14.03 -2.88
CA ILE A 132 -3.36 15.04 -3.80
C ILE A 132 -4.90 15.07 -3.75
N MET A 133 -5.55 13.91 -3.65
CA MET A 133 -7.00 13.82 -3.50
C MET A 133 -7.43 14.43 -2.16
N ASP A 134 -6.77 14.09 -1.05
CA ASP A 134 -7.06 14.69 0.25
C ASP A 134 -6.95 16.22 0.19
N GLY A 135 -5.96 16.74 -0.53
CA GLY A 135 -5.76 18.17 -0.72
C GLY A 135 -6.92 18.93 -1.37
N VAL A 136 -7.86 18.25 -2.04
CA VAL A 136 -8.99 18.88 -2.76
C VAL A 136 -10.36 18.55 -2.18
N TYR A 137 -10.41 17.90 -1.00
CA TYR A 137 -11.68 17.59 -0.33
C TYR A 137 -11.77 18.20 1.06
N GLU A 138 -12.95 18.73 1.41
CA GLU A 138 -13.22 19.28 2.73
C GLU A 138 -13.06 18.23 3.84
N GLY A 139 -12.42 18.64 4.95
CA GLY A 139 -12.18 17.78 6.11
C GLY A 139 -10.96 16.89 5.99
N TYR A 140 -10.24 16.95 4.88
CA TYR A 140 -8.93 16.35 4.63
C TYR A 140 -7.94 17.47 4.28
N GLY A 141 -6.84 17.15 3.66
CA GLY A 141 -5.85 18.10 3.15
C GLY A 141 -4.54 17.39 2.85
N PHE A 142 -3.73 17.94 1.95
CA PHE A 142 -2.43 17.38 1.63
C PHE A 142 -1.51 17.43 2.87
N SER A 143 -1.05 16.27 3.32
CA SER A 143 -0.21 16.13 4.51
C SER A 143 1.26 15.88 4.15
N TRP A 144 2.14 16.77 4.58
CA TRP A 144 3.59 16.52 4.52
C TRP A 144 4.03 15.38 5.45
N GLY A 145 3.27 15.13 6.52
CA GLY A 145 3.49 14.00 7.42
C GLY A 145 3.28 12.68 6.72
N ASP A 146 2.21 12.57 5.90
CA ASP A 146 1.91 11.37 5.12
C ASP A 146 2.89 11.17 3.97
N MET A 147 3.30 12.25 3.33
CA MET A 147 4.38 12.20 2.33
C MET A 147 5.70 11.71 2.92
N ALA A 148 6.05 12.15 4.14
CA ALA A 148 7.23 11.64 4.85
C ALA A 148 7.08 10.16 5.21
N ALA A 149 5.91 9.73 5.67
CA ALA A 149 5.59 8.33 5.97
C ALA A 149 5.65 7.46 4.70
N ASN A 150 5.11 7.94 3.57
CA ASN A 150 5.19 7.28 2.27
C ASN A 150 6.65 7.13 1.81
N THR A 151 7.45 8.18 1.99
CA THR A 151 8.88 8.15 1.68
C THR A 151 9.61 7.13 2.56
N LEU A 152 9.30 7.08 3.85
CA LEU A 152 9.90 6.14 4.81
C LEU A 152 9.61 4.69 4.41
N GLY A 153 8.38 4.37 4.00
CA GLY A 153 8.01 3.03 3.55
C GLY A 153 8.86 2.54 2.36
N SER A 154 9.01 3.39 1.33
CA SER A 154 9.90 3.10 0.19
C SER A 154 11.37 3.03 0.63
N ALA A 155 11.82 3.92 1.51
CA ALA A 155 13.19 3.96 2.01
C ALA A 155 13.57 2.70 2.80
N ILE A 156 12.65 2.08 3.52
CA ILE A 156 12.87 0.79 4.20
C ILE A 156 13.24 -0.30 3.19
N VAL A 157 12.55 -0.38 2.06
CA VAL A 157 12.86 -1.36 1.01
C VAL A 157 14.20 -1.05 0.34
N ILE A 158 14.38 0.19 -0.11
CA ILE A 158 15.58 0.65 -0.80
C ILE A 158 16.82 0.50 0.08
N GLY A 159 16.71 0.93 1.34
CA GLY A 159 17.83 0.90 2.29
C GLY A 159 18.29 -0.52 2.57
N GLN A 160 17.38 -1.46 2.80
CA GLN A 160 17.75 -2.87 3.01
C GLN A 160 18.42 -3.47 1.77
N GLU A 161 17.89 -3.17 0.58
CA GLU A 161 18.49 -3.65 -0.66
C GLU A 161 19.88 -3.09 -0.91
N ILE A 162 20.15 -1.83 -0.57
CA ILE A 162 21.47 -1.22 -0.73
C ILE A 162 22.44 -1.81 0.30
N LEU A 163 22.04 -1.90 1.57
CA LEU A 163 22.93 -2.26 2.68
C LEU A 163 23.17 -3.78 2.75
N PHE A 164 22.11 -4.57 2.62
CA PHE A 164 22.14 -6.00 2.89
C PHE A 164 21.95 -6.86 1.65
N LYS A 165 21.50 -6.26 0.53
CA LYS A 165 21.11 -6.97 -0.69
C LYS A 165 19.96 -7.97 -0.46
N GLU A 166 19.23 -7.81 0.62
CA GLU A 166 18.15 -8.68 1.08
C GLU A 166 17.19 -7.91 1.96
N GLN A 167 15.91 -8.30 1.96
CA GLN A 167 14.87 -7.75 2.83
C GLN A 167 14.83 -8.53 4.15
N ILE A 168 15.68 -8.16 5.09
CA ILE A 168 15.83 -8.80 6.41
C ILE A 168 14.66 -8.44 7.31
N VAL A 169 14.39 -7.15 7.45
CA VAL A 169 13.31 -6.62 8.27
C VAL A 169 12.04 -6.56 7.44
N LYS A 170 10.97 -7.21 7.92
CA LYS A 170 9.66 -7.19 7.27
C LYS A 170 8.69 -6.35 8.07
N TYR A 171 8.13 -5.33 7.45
CA TYR A 171 7.07 -4.56 8.03
C TYR A 171 5.75 -5.29 7.83
N LYS A 172 5.01 -5.50 8.91
CA LYS A 172 3.80 -6.32 8.94
C LYS A 172 2.64 -5.53 9.54
N PHE A 173 1.44 -5.91 9.12
CA PHE A 173 0.17 -5.35 9.57
C PHE A 173 -0.81 -6.47 9.88
N SER A 174 -1.63 -6.27 10.90
CA SER A 174 -2.85 -7.04 11.13
C SER A 174 -3.95 -6.12 11.63
N TYR A 175 -5.17 -6.57 11.44
CA TYR A 175 -6.36 -5.91 11.89
C TYR A 175 -7.23 -6.87 12.71
N TRP A 176 -7.71 -6.37 13.84
CA TRP A 176 -8.75 -7.00 14.64
C TRP A 176 -9.76 -5.93 15.03
N GLU A 177 -11.04 -6.17 14.73
CA GLU A 177 -12.10 -5.20 15.00
C GLU A 177 -12.10 -4.79 16.48
N SER A 178 -12.05 -3.46 16.74
CA SER A 178 -12.04 -2.96 18.11
C SER A 178 -13.43 -3.01 18.74
N SER A 179 -13.48 -3.05 20.07
CA SER A 179 -14.76 -2.98 20.81
C SER A 179 -15.48 -1.65 20.60
N TYR A 180 -14.76 -0.61 20.15
CA TYR A 180 -15.32 0.73 19.88
C TYR A 180 -16.09 0.81 18.56
N SER A 181 -15.84 -0.11 17.62
CA SER A 181 -16.45 -0.08 16.29
C SER A 181 -17.98 -0.12 16.35
N ASN A 182 -18.56 -0.92 17.27
CA ASN A 182 -20.00 -1.06 17.43
C ASN A 182 -20.65 0.14 18.14
N SER A 183 -19.94 0.85 18.98
CA SER A 183 -20.43 2.01 19.75
C SER A 183 -20.17 3.36 19.07
N SER A 184 -19.48 3.36 17.92
CA SER A 184 -19.04 4.57 17.24
C SER A 184 -20.11 5.26 16.37
N ASN A 185 -21.35 4.74 16.33
CA ASN A 185 -22.41 5.24 15.43
C ASN A 185 -21.96 5.36 13.95
N GLY A 186 -21.11 4.43 13.49
CA GLY A 186 -20.58 4.40 12.14
C GLY A 186 -19.36 5.28 11.88
N TYR A 187 -18.87 6.03 12.87
CA TYR A 187 -17.67 6.85 12.73
C TYR A 187 -16.43 5.99 12.39
N LEU A 188 -16.30 4.81 13.02
CA LEU A 188 -15.24 3.84 12.74
C LEU A 188 -15.59 2.87 11.60
N GLY A 189 -16.63 3.14 10.83
CA GLY A 189 -17.06 2.36 9.68
C GLY A 189 -18.31 1.53 9.91
N ASN A 190 -19.12 1.40 8.86
CA ASN A 190 -20.40 0.69 8.85
C ASN A 190 -20.33 -0.73 8.28
N SER A 191 -19.21 -1.09 7.69
CA SER A 191 -18.93 -2.43 7.13
C SER A 191 -17.55 -2.91 7.55
N SER A 192 -17.31 -4.21 7.46
CA SER A 192 -15.98 -4.78 7.80
C SER A 192 -14.84 -4.13 7.00
N VAL A 193 -15.12 -3.68 5.77
CA VAL A 193 -14.14 -2.97 4.92
C VAL A 193 -13.91 -1.56 5.42
N ASP A 194 -14.99 -0.83 5.72
CA ASP A 194 -14.86 0.53 6.25
C ASP A 194 -14.14 0.50 7.60
N ARG A 195 -14.41 -0.51 8.43
CA ARG A 195 -13.75 -0.71 9.73
C ARG A 195 -12.27 -1.04 9.57
N LEU A 196 -11.92 -1.91 8.62
CA LEU A 196 -10.50 -2.17 8.30
C LEU A 196 -9.74 -0.88 7.94
N LEU A 197 -10.39 0.09 7.35
CA LEU A 197 -9.76 1.36 6.94
C LEU A 197 -9.84 2.46 8.00
N LYS A 198 -10.90 2.48 8.82
CA LYS A 198 -11.22 3.60 9.72
C LYS A 198 -11.02 3.29 11.20
N ASP A 199 -11.09 2.01 11.58
CA ASP A 199 -10.95 1.60 12.99
C ASP A 199 -9.47 1.43 13.35
N TYR A 200 -8.77 2.53 13.47
CA TYR A 200 -7.35 2.56 13.82
C TYR A 200 -7.04 1.93 15.18
N ASN A 201 -8.04 1.79 16.08
CA ASN A 201 -7.87 1.08 17.34
C ASN A 201 -7.66 -0.44 17.14
N GLY A 202 -8.10 -0.97 16.01
CA GLY A 202 -7.92 -2.37 15.65
C GLY A 202 -6.61 -2.67 14.88
N HIS A 203 -5.87 -1.64 14.50
CA HIS A 203 -4.64 -1.78 13.72
C HIS A 203 -3.46 -2.18 14.60
N THR A 204 -2.67 -3.13 14.15
CA THR A 204 -1.39 -3.50 14.75
C THR A 204 -0.30 -3.54 13.68
N TYR A 205 0.78 -2.81 13.92
CA TYR A 205 1.95 -2.75 13.05
C TYR A 205 3.17 -3.27 13.81
N TRP A 206 3.99 -4.12 13.16
CA TRP A 206 5.22 -4.62 13.77
C TRP A 206 6.30 -4.91 12.73
N LEU A 207 7.52 -5.00 13.22
CA LEU A 207 8.68 -5.41 12.44
C LEU A 207 9.02 -6.87 12.80
N SER A 208 9.26 -7.69 11.78
CA SER A 208 9.69 -9.08 11.93
C SER A 208 11.10 -9.22 11.39
N VAL A 209 12.00 -9.70 12.23
CA VAL A 209 13.40 -9.99 11.88
C VAL A 209 13.62 -11.49 12.01
N PRO A 210 14.18 -12.20 11.01
CA PRO A 210 14.58 -13.59 11.17
C PRO A 210 15.75 -13.67 12.14
N PHE A 211 15.72 -14.68 12.99
CA PHE A 211 16.83 -15.07 13.87
C PHE A 211 17.68 -16.14 13.19
#